data_27b9730026f78ad2e033ef23e6289f08
#
_entry.id   27b9730026f78ad2e033ef23e6289f08
#
_cell.length_a   1.000
_cell.length_b   1.000
_cell.length_c   1.000
_cell.angle_alpha   90.00
_cell.angle_beta   90.00
_cell.angle_gamma   90.00
#
_symmetry.space_group_name_H-M   'P 1'
#
loop_
_entity.id
_entity.type
_entity.pdbx_description
1 polymer ?
#
loop_
_entity_poly.entity_id
_entity_poly.type
_entity_poly.pdbx_seq_one_letter_code
_entity_poly.pdbx_strand_id
1 'polypeptide(L)'
;MTNSNRSRLISRFCALILLAALAPTKTQMTKAAPPDAAAKRSPLLAALQAELERSLKTLGALDPPAYFIGYTVTDTQRVNVSGSNGALLNSDEGRNRWLEVSVRAGSYSLDNSHKVGERQMQGGGPGTPVPLDDDADVVRRAIWLETDKQYRVASQALIKIKTGKEVKVETAEGRAPDFSREQPHTYIGAPASIAVDRKPWEEKVRAYTRSFRASTAIINSIVTYTAQAQSVYQVTSEGTQLQFGQIRYRLELFIQGKAPDGMDIDRYYNFDWVNPADAPDDHAVYAAEATMRKELEGLVAAPINDPTVGPALLTGRAAAVFFHEVFGHRAEGHRQKDVTEGQTFSKKVGEQILPDFLSITDDTTMKKLGGQDLLGYYQFDDEGVPAQRVSLVEHGVLKNFEMSRSPLVGFPRSNGHGRRQLGATPVSRQGNLIVHSSKSVTNAQLRAKLIELIKTQGKSYGLLIDDIAGGFTFTGRGQPQAFQVQPLVVYKVFADGRPDELVRGVDIVGTPLAALTKIVATGDTPEVFNGYCGAESGSVPVAAASPAILTSELEVQKKESSTDRPPILPPPAHDVVKAGGQL
;
A
#
# COMPACT_ATOMS: atom_id res chain seq x y z
N MET A 1 28.17 27.05 64.59
CA MET A 1 28.21 28.42 65.06
C MET A 1 27.84 29.32 63.93
N THR A 2 26.63 29.74 63.94
CA THR A 2 26.04 31.09 64.05
C THR A 2 26.06 31.85 62.71
N ASN A 3 24.88 31.98 62.15
CA ASN A 3 24.05 33.19 62.10
C ASN A 3 24.60 34.31 61.19
N SER A 4 23.92 35.09 60.47
CA SER A 4 22.50 35.38 60.30
C SER A 4 22.39 36.61 59.36
N ASN A 5 21.31 36.67 58.63
CA ASN A 5 20.46 37.86 58.45
C ASN A 5 20.85 39.13 57.66
N ARG A 6 19.90 39.43 56.73
CA ARG A 6 19.25 40.74 56.43
C ARG A 6 20.10 41.78 55.65
N SER A 7 19.62 42.56 54.78
CA SER A 7 18.29 42.99 54.30
C SER A 7 18.49 44.08 53.22
N ARG A 8 17.57 44.17 52.32
CA ARG A 8 17.08 45.35 51.56
C ARG A 8 18.03 46.56 51.36
N LEU A 9 18.24 46.93 50.11
CA LEU A 9 17.97 48.35 49.71
C LEU A 9 17.69 48.46 48.18
N ILE A 10 16.68 49.24 47.89
CA ILE A 10 16.16 49.66 46.58
C ILE A 10 17.10 50.73 46.03
N SER A 11 17.47 50.64 44.75
CA SER A 11 17.87 51.85 44.02
C SER A 11 17.46 51.71 42.53
N ARG A 12 16.68 52.66 42.10
CA ARG A 12 16.21 52.90 40.73
C ARG A 12 17.36 53.33 39.84
N PHE A 13 17.49 52.72 38.66
CA PHE A 13 18.14 53.34 37.54
C PHE A 13 17.33 53.11 36.26
N CYS A 14 16.89 54.18 35.65
CA CYS A 14 16.26 54.24 34.33
C CYS A 14 17.31 53.82 33.29
N ALA A 15 16.95 52.83 32.49
CA ALA A 15 17.66 52.57 31.24
C ALA A 15 16.64 52.62 30.10
N LEU A 16 16.90 53.53 29.16
CA LEU A 16 16.18 53.67 27.91
C LEU A 16 16.11 52.32 27.14
N ILE A 17 14.93 51.86 26.89
CA ILE A 17 14.69 50.74 25.95
C ILE A 17 14.44 51.38 24.61
N LEU A 18 15.38 51.22 23.65
CA LEU A 18 15.16 51.40 22.22
C LEU A 18 14.15 50.31 21.77
N LEU A 19 12.93 50.70 21.49
CA LEU A 19 11.97 49.86 20.76
C LEU A 19 12.40 49.81 19.29
N ALA A 20 13.08 48.75 18.89
CA ALA A 20 13.14 48.36 17.50
C ALA A 20 11.78 47.78 17.11
N ALA A 21 11.02 48.52 16.33
CA ALA A 21 9.77 48.04 15.75
C ALA A 21 10.06 46.88 14.78
N LEU A 22 9.88 45.67 15.23
CA LEU A 22 9.74 44.52 14.36
C LEU A 22 8.37 44.62 13.67
N ALA A 23 8.38 44.98 12.39
CA ALA A 23 7.21 44.87 11.54
C ALA A 23 6.79 43.41 11.48
N PRO A 24 5.49 43.08 11.66
CA PRO A 24 5.03 41.72 11.49
C PRO A 24 5.15 41.37 10.00
N THR A 25 6.02 40.40 9.70
CA THR A 25 5.99 39.69 8.42
C THR A 25 4.60 39.06 8.30
N LYS A 26 3.79 39.60 7.40
CA LYS A 26 2.54 38.98 7.00
C LYS A 26 2.87 37.64 6.36
N THR A 27 2.78 36.58 7.16
CA THR A 27 2.63 35.23 6.63
C THR A 27 1.38 35.27 5.76
N GLN A 28 1.56 35.18 4.44
CA GLN A 28 0.46 34.96 3.53
C GLN A 28 -0.12 33.58 3.89
N MET A 29 -1.17 33.58 4.70
CA MET A 29 -2.05 32.43 4.79
C MET A 29 -2.60 32.20 3.38
N THR A 30 -2.14 31.16 2.73
CA THR A 30 -2.79 30.62 1.55
C THR A 30 -4.25 30.34 1.95
N LYS A 31 -5.15 31.10 1.38
CA LYS A 31 -6.59 30.85 1.53
C LYS A 31 -6.84 29.40 1.13
N ALA A 32 -7.40 28.62 2.06
CA ALA A 32 -8.01 27.36 1.72
C ALA A 32 -8.96 27.61 0.53
N ALA A 33 -8.85 26.76 -0.49
CA ALA A 33 -9.76 26.83 -1.63
C ALA A 33 -11.21 26.78 -1.10
N PRO A 34 -12.11 27.62 -1.64
CA PRO A 34 -13.51 27.58 -1.23
C PRO A 34 -14.10 26.20 -1.54
N PRO A 35 -15.08 25.73 -0.73
CA PRO A 35 -15.75 24.47 -1.00
C PRO A 35 -16.38 24.52 -2.40
N ASP A 36 -16.02 23.54 -3.22
CA ASP A 36 -16.55 23.16 -4.53
C ASP A 36 -17.52 24.13 -5.22
N ALA A 37 -16.95 25.08 -5.96
CA ALA A 37 -17.65 25.53 -7.17
C ALA A 37 -17.78 24.28 -8.06
N ALA A 38 -19.01 23.87 -8.42
CA ALA A 38 -19.29 22.68 -9.21
C ALA A 38 -18.30 22.59 -10.38
N ALA A 39 -17.41 21.58 -10.33
CA ALA A 39 -16.37 21.43 -11.34
C ALA A 39 -17.03 21.27 -12.71
N LYS A 40 -16.48 21.93 -13.73
CA LYS A 40 -17.03 21.79 -15.09
C LYS A 40 -16.74 20.39 -15.63
N ARG A 41 -17.74 19.83 -16.30
CA ARG A 41 -17.57 18.60 -17.07
C ARG A 41 -16.50 18.81 -18.15
N SER A 42 -15.50 17.94 -18.16
CA SER A 42 -14.42 18.00 -19.16
C SER A 42 -14.94 17.68 -20.57
N PRO A 43 -14.40 18.33 -21.62
CA PRO A 43 -14.62 17.90 -23.01
C PRO A 43 -14.26 16.44 -23.23
N LEU A 44 -13.23 15.95 -22.56
CA LEU A 44 -12.81 14.55 -22.61
C LEU A 44 -13.93 13.60 -22.14
N LEU A 45 -14.57 13.89 -21.00
CA LEU A 45 -15.68 13.08 -20.50
C LEU A 45 -16.89 13.11 -21.45
N ALA A 46 -17.14 14.24 -22.14
CA ALA A 46 -18.17 14.35 -23.15
C ALA A 46 -17.85 13.50 -24.40
N ALA A 47 -16.59 13.49 -24.84
CA ALA A 47 -16.12 12.66 -25.96
C ALA A 47 -16.26 11.15 -25.64
N LEU A 48 -15.91 10.73 -24.42
CA LEU A 48 -16.09 9.36 -23.93
C LEU A 48 -17.56 8.95 -23.99
N GLN A 49 -18.47 9.79 -23.50
CA GLN A 49 -19.91 9.52 -23.49
C GLN A 49 -20.48 9.38 -24.90
N ALA A 50 -20.15 10.31 -25.80
CA ALA A 50 -20.65 10.29 -27.19
C ALA A 50 -20.19 9.03 -27.92
N GLU A 51 -18.96 8.58 -27.71
CA GLU A 51 -18.46 7.37 -28.38
C GLU A 51 -19.03 6.09 -27.74
N LEU A 52 -19.29 6.11 -26.42
CA LEU A 52 -19.95 5.01 -25.72
C LEU A 52 -21.34 4.74 -26.27
N GLU A 53 -22.15 5.78 -26.43
CA GLU A 53 -23.50 5.67 -27.00
C GLU A 53 -23.49 5.12 -28.43
N ARG A 54 -22.56 5.62 -29.26
CA ARG A 54 -22.38 5.13 -30.62
C ARG A 54 -21.96 3.66 -30.69
N SER A 55 -20.98 3.28 -29.87
CA SER A 55 -20.43 1.93 -29.79
C SER A 55 -21.46 0.92 -29.28
N LEU A 56 -22.16 1.26 -28.20
CA LEU A 56 -23.18 0.38 -27.62
C LEU A 56 -24.33 0.11 -28.58
N LYS A 57 -24.80 1.15 -29.28
CA LYS A 57 -25.86 1.00 -30.30
C LYS A 57 -25.47 0.01 -31.40
N THR A 58 -24.21 0.00 -31.83
CA THR A 58 -23.72 -0.88 -32.88
C THR A 58 -23.38 -2.28 -32.38
N LEU A 59 -22.53 -2.36 -31.34
CA LEU A 59 -21.99 -3.63 -30.84
C LEU A 59 -23.00 -4.42 -30.00
N GLY A 60 -23.98 -3.74 -29.40
CA GLY A 60 -25.08 -4.39 -28.68
C GLY A 60 -26.07 -5.12 -29.60
N ALA A 61 -26.09 -4.80 -30.90
CA ALA A 61 -26.92 -5.47 -31.90
C ALA A 61 -26.22 -6.66 -32.58
N LEU A 62 -24.95 -6.91 -32.31
CA LEU A 62 -24.18 -8.02 -32.86
C LEU A 62 -24.40 -9.33 -32.08
N ASP A 63 -23.98 -10.44 -32.66
CA ASP A 63 -23.95 -11.75 -32.02
C ASP A 63 -22.49 -12.24 -31.91
N PRO A 64 -21.97 -12.44 -30.70
CA PRO A 64 -22.59 -12.16 -29.42
C PRO A 64 -22.69 -10.65 -29.11
N PRO A 65 -23.76 -10.19 -28.42
CA PRO A 65 -23.93 -8.77 -28.11
C PRO A 65 -22.93 -8.28 -27.08
N ALA A 66 -22.44 -7.05 -27.27
CA ALA A 66 -21.76 -6.33 -26.19
C ALA A 66 -22.83 -5.78 -25.23
N TYR A 67 -22.97 -6.40 -24.05
CA TYR A 67 -23.97 -5.99 -23.07
C TYR A 67 -23.43 -4.92 -22.09
N PHE A 68 -22.11 -4.80 -21.96
CA PHE A 68 -21.44 -3.80 -21.15
C PHE A 68 -20.22 -3.24 -21.89
N ILE A 69 -20.10 -1.92 -21.88
CA ILE A 69 -18.94 -1.19 -22.36
C ILE A 69 -18.58 -0.15 -21.29
N GLY A 70 -17.30 -0.07 -20.93
CA GLY A 70 -16.75 0.95 -20.03
C GLY A 70 -15.51 1.59 -20.64
N TYR A 71 -15.42 2.91 -20.55
CA TYR A 71 -14.25 3.68 -20.96
C TYR A 71 -13.67 4.38 -19.75
N THR A 72 -12.38 4.24 -19.55
CA THR A 72 -11.63 4.98 -18.53
C THR A 72 -10.45 5.66 -19.18
N VAL A 73 -10.33 6.97 -18.99
CA VAL A 73 -9.11 7.71 -19.32
C VAL A 73 -8.46 8.19 -18.03
N THR A 74 -7.19 7.85 -17.89
CA THR A 74 -6.35 8.28 -16.77
C THR A 74 -5.29 9.23 -17.29
N ASP A 75 -5.31 10.48 -16.79
CA ASP A 75 -4.32 11.51 -17.08
C ASP A 75 -3.41 11.67 -15.86
N THR A 76 -2.14 11.38 -16.02
CA THR A 76 -1.16 11.37 -14.93
C THR A 76 -0.06 12.38 -15.17
N GLN A 77 0.14 13.29 -14.21
CA GLN A 77 1.32 14.13 -14.10
C GLN A 77 2.22 13.55 -13.00
N ARG A 78 3.51 13.47 -13.26
CA ARG A 78 4.48 12.94 -12.31
C ARG A 78 5.73 13.79 -12.30
N VAL A 79 6.24 14.05 -11.10
CA VAL A 79 7.59 14.58 -10.85
C VAL A 79 8.35 13.53 -10.07
N ASN A 80 9.60 13.28 -10.47
CA ASN A 80 10.47 12.32 -9.81
C ASN A 80 11.87 12.93 -9.66
N VAL A 81 12.39 12.93 -8.42
CA VAL A 81 13.74 13.35 -8.11
C VAL A 81 14.38 12.27 -7.28
N SER A 82 15.48 11.70 -7.75
CA SER A 82 16.21 10.67 -7.01
C SER A 82 17.70 10.96 -6.96
N GLY A 83 18.33 10.49 -5.91
CA GLY A 83 19.76 10.70 -5.68
C GLY A 83 20.39 9.54 -4.90
N SER A 84 21.71 9.52 -4.93
CA SER A 84 22.56 8.58 -4.21
C SER A 84 23.87 9.26 -3.85
N ASN A 85 24.38 9.00 -2.65
CA ASN A 85 25.69 9.47 -2.21
C ASN A 85 25.95 10.97 -2.43
N GLY A 86 24.94 11.83 -2.23
CA GLY A 86 25.06 13.28 -2.37
C GLY A 86 24.99 13.80 -3.80
N ALA A 87 24.65 12.97 -4.79
CA ALA A 87 24.48 13.32 -6.19
C ALA A 87 23.09 12.91 -6.70
N LEU A 88 22.59 13.62 -7.71
CA LEU A 88 21.35 13.21 -8.38
C LEU A 88 21.59 12.01 -9.28
N LEU A 89 20.66 11.09 -9.28
CA LEU A 89 20.50 10.02 -10.25
C LEU A 89 19.51 10.44 -11.35
N ASN A 90 18.43 11.11 -10.95
CA ASN A 90 17.37 11.53 -11.86
C ASN A 90 16.64 12.77 -11.34
N SER A 91 16.14 13.61 -12.25
CA SER A 91 15.22 14.71 -11.99
C SER A 91 14.38 14.96 -13.23
N ASP A 92 13.20 14.41 -13.27
CA ASP A 92 12.29 14.48 -14.41
C ASP A 92 10.87 14.85 -14.01
N GLU A 93 10.13 15.34 -14.98
CA GLU A 93 8.68 15.47 -14.92
C GLU A 93 8.09 14.97 -16.22
N GLY A 94 6.88 14.43 -16.14
CA GLY A 94 6.18 13.92 -17.30
C GLY A 94 4.68 13.95 -17.11
N ARG A 95 3.98 13.96 -18.25
CA ARG A 95 2.53 13.77 -18.32
C ARG A 95 2.23 12.73 -19.37
N ASN A 96 1.32 11.85 -19.02
CA ASN A 96 0.81 10.85 -19.95
C ASN A 96 -0.70 10.67 -19.75
N ARG A 97 -1.35 10.22 -20.83
CA ARG A 97 -2.78 9.96 -20.80
C ARG A 97 -3.04 8.60 -21.44
N TRP A 98 -3.76 7.75 -20.73
CA TRP A 98 -4.04 6.39 -21.13
C TRP A 98 -5.53 6.12 -21.18
N LEU A 99 -5.97 5.48 -22.25
CA LEU A 99 -7.32 4.96 -22.43
C LEU A 99 -7.34 3.47 -22.12
N GLU A 100 -8.32 3.06 -21.35
CA GLU A 100 -8.66 1.66 -21.13
C GLU A 100 -10.11 1.44 -21.53
N VAL A 101 -10.33 0.36 -22.28
CA VAL A 101 -11.63 -0.02 -22.83
C VAL A 101 -11.98 -1.39 -22.30
N SER A 102 -13.09 -1.48 -21.57
CA SER A 102 -13.68 -2.74 -21.13
C SER A 102 -14.89 -3.07 -21.99
N VAL A 103 -14.86 -4.19 -22.70
CA VAL A 103 -16.01 -4.71 -23.44
C VAL A 103 -16.36 -6.09 -22.90
N ARG A 104 -17.63 -6.26 -22.53
CA ARG A 104 -18.16 -7.56 -22.13
C ARG A 104 -19.21 -8.03 -23.14
N ALA A 105 -18.96 -9.20 -23.72
CA ALA A 105 -19.84 -9.86 -24.69
C ALA A 105 -20.60 -11.00 -24.03
N GLY A 106 -21.88 -11.15 -24.32
CA GLY A 106 -22.75 -12.18 -23.77
C GLY A 106 -23.80 -11.61 -22.82
N SER A 107 -23.74 -11.94 -21.53
CA SER A 107 -24.68 -11.46 -20.50
C SER A 107 -24.00 -11.40 -19.13
N TYR A 108 -24.66 -10.76 -18.15
CA TYR A 108 -24.15 -10.70 -16.76
C TYR A 108 -23.93 -12.08 -16.13
N SER A 109 -24.76 -13.06 -16.52
CA SER A 109 -24.66 -14.44 -15.99
C SER A 109 -23.54 -15.25 -16.64
N LEU A 110 -23.24 -14.98 -17.92
CA LEU A 110 -22.20 -15.66 -18.67
C LEU A 110 -21.61 -14.73 -19.72
N ASP A 111 -20.36 -14.36 -19.54
CA ASP A 111 -19.65 -13.48 -20.45
C ASP A 111 -18.26 -14.01 -20.83
N ASN A 112 -17.51 -13.19 -21.55
CA ASN A 112 -16.15 -13.48 -22.01
C ASN A 112 -15.10 -13.56 -20.89
N SER A 113 -15.43 -13.21 -19.66
CA SER A 113 -14.54 -13.33 -18.50
C SER A 113 -14.73 -14.63 -17.72
N HIS A 114 -15.69 -15.46 -18.12
CA HIS A 114 -15.96 -16.73 -17.47
C HIS A 114 -14.74 -17.66 -17.50
N LYS A 115 -14.31 -18.11 -16.30
CA LYS A 115 -13.14 -18.98 -16.19
C LYS A 115 -13.48 -20.41 -16.58
N VAL A 116 -12.77 -20.96 -17.56
CA VAL A 116 -12.86 -22.36 -18.00
C VAL A 116 -11.54 -23.05 -17.70
N GLY A 117 -11.50 -23.85 -16.62
CA GLY A 117 -10.28 -24.55 -16.21
C GLY A 117 -9.21 -23.63 -15.61
N GLU A 118 -7.95 -24.07 -15.63
CA GLU A 118 -6.81 -23.38 -15.03
C GLU A 118 -6.30 -22.16 -15.82
N ARG A 119 -6.75 -21.97 -17.06
CA ARG A 119 -6.31 -20.85 -17.89
C ARG A 119 -7.21 -19.64 -17.68
N GLN A 120 -6.69 -18.65 -17.00
CA GLN A 120 -7.23 -17.31 -17.03
C GLN A 120 -7.02 -16.74 -18.43
N MET A 121 -8.09 -16.53 -19.19
CA MET A 121 -8.00 -15.70 -20.37
C MET A 121 -7.95 -14.25 -19.88
N GLN A 122 -6.73 -13.70 -19.78
CA GLN A 122 -6.54 -12.29 -19.45
C GLN A 122 -7.16 -11.45 -20.56
N GLY A 123 -8.34 -10.94 -20.32
CA GLY A 123 -8.99 -9.92 -21.13
C GLY A 123 -8.58 -8.53 -20.64
N GLY A 124 -7.39 -8.11 -20.96
CA GLY A 124 -6.89 -6.76 -20.70
C GLY A 124 -5.56 -6.61 -21.41
N GLY A 125 -5.53 -5.84 -22.47
CA GLY A 125 -4.28 -5.38 -23.08
C GLY A 125 -3.75 -4.17 -22.31
N PRO A 126 -2.49 -3.79 -22.50
CA PRO A 126 -1.99 -2.53 -22.00
C PRO A 126 -2.93 -1.41 -22.48
N GLY A 127 -3.16 -0.41 -21.63
CA GLY A 127 -3.92 0.76 -22.02
C GLY A 127 -3.35 1.39 -23.30
N THR A 128 -4.18 2.08 -24.04
CA THR A 128 -3.79 2.76 -25.28
C THR A 128 -3.44 4.22 -24.95
N PRO A 129 -2.26 4.73 -25.35
CA PRO A 129 -1.96 6.13 -25.20
C PRO A 129 -2.91 6.98 -26.04
N VAL A 130 -3.40 8.07 -25.45
CA VAL A 130 -4.25 9.05 -26.14
C VAL A 130 -3.62 10.44 -26.04
N PRO A 131 -3.93 11.35 -26.99
CA PRO A 131 -3.36 12.69 -27.01
C PRO A 131 -3.59 13.46 -25.71
N LEU A 132 -2.65 14.32 -25.35
CA LEU A 132 -2.77 15.22 -24.23
C LEU A 132 -3.70 16.40 -24.51
N ASP A 133 -3.89 16.71 -25.80
CA ASP A 133 -4.85 17.70 -26.26
C ASP A 133 -6.27 17.17 -26.16
N ASP A 134 -7.21 18.02 -25.73
CA ASP A 134 -8.62 17.67 -25.59
C ASP A 134 -9.39 17.81 -26.93
N ASP A 135 -8.77 17.36 -28.03
CA ASP A 135 -9.43 17.26 -29.35
C ASP A 135 -10.38 16.07 -29.35
N ALA A 136 -11.68 16.37 -29.35
CA ALA A 136 -12.72 15.35 -29.24
C ALA A 136 -12.71 14.34 -30.41
N ASP A 137 -12.38 14.75 -31.63
CA ASP A 137 -12.39 13.86 -32.78
C ASP A 137 -11.22 12.89 -32.74
N VAL A 138 -10.04 13.36 -32.33
CA VAL A 138 -8.86 12.52 -32.20
C VAL A 138 -9.02 11.52 -31.04
N VAL A 139 -9.54 11.98 -29.90
CA VAL A 139 -9.82 11.11 -28.74
C VAL A 139 -10.87 10.05 -29.11
N ARG A 140 -11.99 10.44 -29.74
CA ARG A 140 -13.03 9.49 -30.17
C ARG A 140 -12.52 8.46 -31.17
N ARG A 141 -11.59 8.85 -32.06
CA ARG A 141 -10.95 7.94 -33.00
C ARG A 141 -10.11 6.87 -32.30
N ALA A 142 -9.36 7.24 -31.26
CA ALA A 142 -8.62 6.28 -30.45
C ALA A 142 -9.55 5.31 -29.70
N ILE A 143 -10.64 5.84 -29.12
CA ILE A 143 -11.66 5.03 -28.42
C ILE A 143 -12.30 4.03 -29.39
N TRP A 144 -12.73 4.48 -30.57
CA TRP A 144 -13.34 3.64 -31.60
C TRP A 144 -12.45 2.45 -31.98
N LEU A 145 -11.17 2.71 -32.25
CA LEU A 145 -10.24 1.67 -32.67
C LEU A 145 -10.01 0.63 -31.57
N GLU A 146 -9.80 1.10 -30.33
CA GLU A 146 -9.58 0.20 -29.21
C GLU A 146 -10.87 -0.57 -28.86
N THR A 147 -12.03 0.06 -28.97
CA THR A 147 -13.32 -0.61 -28.74
C THR A 147 -13.57 -1.76 -29.74
N ASP A 148 -13.28 -1.57 -31.03
CA ASP A 148 -13.40 -2.63 -32.03
C ASP A 148 -12.47 -3.81 -31.69
N LYS A 149 -11.22 -3.51 -31.33
CA LYS A 149 -10.24 -4.52 -30.93
C LYS A 149 -10.71 -5.30 -29.69
N GLN A 150 -11.15 -4.61 -28.64
CA GLN A 150 -11.61 -5.25 -27.40
C GLN A 150 -12.89 -6.07 -27.61
N TYR A 151 -13.81 -5.59 -28.43
CA TYR A 151 -15.01 -6.36 -28.80
C TYR A 151 -14.66 -7.68 -29.54
N ARG A 152 -13.73 -7.66 -30.48
CA ARG A 152 -13.27 -8.86 -31.16
C ARG A 152 -12.65 -9.87 -30.18
N VAL A 153 -11.81 -9.40 -29.26
CA VAL A 153 -11.22 -10.25 -28.22
C VAL A 153 -12.32 -10.86 -27.34
N ALA A 154 -13.25 -10.04 -26.85
CA ALA A 154 -14.36 -10.49 -25.99
C ALA A 154 -15.28 -11.51 -26.72
N SER A 155 -15.65 -11.23 -27.97
CA SER A 155 -16.48 -12.12 -28.78
C SER A 155 -15.81 -13.48 -28.98
N GLN A 156 -14.54 -13.50 -29.38
CA GLN A 156 -13.78 -14.75 -29.57
C GLN A 156 -13.63 -15.53 -28.27
N ALA A 157 -13.39 -14.84 -27.14
CA ALA A 157 -13.30 -15.47 -25.83
C ALA A 157 -14.62 -16.15 -25.44
N LEU A 158 -15.76 -15.46 -25.61
CA LEU A 158 -17.07 -16.03 -25.29
C LEU A 158 -17.40 -17.25 -26.17
N ILE A 159 -17.08 -17.22 -27.46
CA ILE A 159 -17.30 -18.38 -28.36
C ILE A 159 -16.49 -19.59 -27.83
N LYS A 160 -15.23 -19.40 -27.47
CA LYS A 160 -14.42 -20.47 -26.90
C LYS A 160 -14.97 -21.00 -25.55
N ILE A 161 -15.51 -20.12 -24.73
CA ILE A 161 -16.14 -20.50 -23.46
C ILE A 161 -17.38 -21.35 -23.71
N LYS A 162 -18.26 -20.92 -24.62
CA LYS A 162 -19.49 -21.65 -24.98
C LYS A 162 -19.19 -23.05 -25.54
N THR A 163 -18.20 -23.15 -26.42
CA THR A 163 -17.81 -24.46 -27.01
C THR A 163 -17.06 -25.35 -26.02
N GLY A 164 -16.41 -24.80 -25.00
CA GLY A 164 -15.71 -25.56 -23.95
C GLY A 164 -16.59 -26.01 -22.79
N LYS A 165 -17.78 -25.41 -22.59
CA LYS A 165 -18.71 -25.74 -21.48
C LYS A 165 -19.37 -27.12 -21.62
N GLU A 166 -19.47 -27.65 -22.83
CA GLU A 166 -20.12 -28.96 -23.07
C GLU A 166 -19.37 -30.14 -22.39
N VAL A 167 -18.21 -29.92 -21.79
CA VAL A 167 -17.32 -30.99 -21.30
C VAL A 167 -17.09 -30.98 -19.78
N LYS A 168 -17.56 -29.96 -19.01
CA LYS A 168 -17.20 -29.85 -17.57
C LYS A 168 -18.44 -29.72 -16.67
N VAL A 169 -18.39 -30.48 -15.54
CA VAL A 169 -19.33 -30.36 -14.41
C VAL A 169 -19.13 -29.01 -13.73
N GLU A 170 -20.16 -28.20 -13.69
CA GLU A 170 -20.18 -26.90 -13.02
C GLU A 170 -20.02 -27.07 -11.50
N THR A 171 -19.03 -26.42 -10.89
CA THR A 171 -18.90 -26.36 -9.42
C THR A 171 -19.97 -25.42 -8.84
N ALA A 172 -20.21 -25.50 -7.51
CA ALA A 172 -21.18 -24.61 -6.85
C ALA A 172 -20.78 -23.12 -7.02
N GLU A 173 -19.50 -22.83 -7.03
CA GLU A 173 -18.91 -21.51 -7.23
C GLU A 173 -19.08 -21.00 -8.67
N GLY A 174 -19.11 -21.88 -9.65
CA GLY A 174 -19.38 -21.58 -11.06
C GLY A 174 -20.82 -21.14 -11.36
N ARG A 175 -21.74 -21.22 -10.36
CA ARG A 175 -23.13 -20.73 -10.49
C ARG A 175 -23.29 -19.24 -10.22
N ALA A 176 -22.28 -18.56 -9.65
CA ALA A 176 -22.35 -17.12 -9.50
C ALA A 176 -22.23 -16.45 -10.87
N PRO A 177 -22.94 -15.32 -11.13
CA PRO A 177 -22.78 -14.53 -12.36
C PRO A 177 -21.32 -14.14 -12.57
N ASP A 178 -20.95 -13.89 -13.83
CA ASP A 178 -19.60 -13.44 -14.16
C ASP A 178 -19.37 -11.96 -13.83
N PHE A 179 -20.45 -11.16 -13.87
CA PHE A 179 -20.38 -9.72 -13.59
C PHE A 179 -21.61 -9.24 -12.82
N SER A 180 -21.42 -8.34 -11.86
CA SER A 180 -22.51 -7.76 -11.09
C SER A 180 -23.10 -6.54 -11.80
N ARG A 181 -24.41 -6.32 -11.62
CA ARG A 181 -25.04 -5.04 -11.95
C ARG A 181 -24.87 -4.09 -10.80
N GLU A 182 -24.33 -2.90 -11.08
CA GLU A 182 -24.19 -1.87 -10.08
C GLU A 182 -25.07 -0.67 -10.41
N GLN A 183 -25.40 0.13 -9.37
CA GLN A 183 -26.12 1.38 -9.59
C GLN A 183 -25.19 2.38 -10.27
N PRO A 184 -25.69 3.12 -11.30
CA PRO A 184 -24.88 4.14 -11.92
C PRO A 184 -24.65 5.33 -10.99
N HIS A 185 -23.46 5.90 -11.06
CA HIS A 185 -23.07 7.08 -10.27
C HIS A 185 -22.60 8.20 -11.18
N THR A 186 -23.02 9.44 -10.85
CA THR A 186 -22.52 10.64 -11.49
C THR A 186 -21.75 11.47 -10.47
N TYR A 187 -20.47 11.68 -10.73
CA TYR A 187 -19.61 12.54 -9.92
C TYR A 187 -18.68 13.36 -10.81
N ILE A 188 -18.78 14.68 -10.73
CA ILE A 188 -17.97 15.63 -11.50
C ILE A 188 -17.17 16.48 -10.53
N GLY A 189 -16.01 15.99 -10.16
CA GLY A 189 -15.03 16.70 -9.34
C GLY A 189 -13.96 17.39 -10.17
N ALA A 190 -13.11 18.16 -9.51
CA ALA A 190 -11.99 18.85 -10.16
C ALA A 190 -10.92 17.84 -10.58
N PRO A 191 -10.35 17.95 -11.79
CA PRO A 191 -9.13 17.26 -12.15
C PRO A 191 -7.98 17.65 -11.22
N ALA A 192 -7.06 16.73 -10.98
CA ALA A 192 -5.86 17.00 -10.19
C ALA A 192 -4.74 17.56 -11.07
N SER A 193 -3.95 18.46 -10.52
CA SER A 193 -2.71 18.94 -11.12
C SER A 193 -1.69 19.22 -10.03
N ILE A 194 -0.41 19.06 -10.36
CA ILE A 194 0.70 19.42 -9.48
C ILE A 194 1.57 20.47 -10.18
N ALA A 195 2.05 21.41 -9.37
CA ALA A 195 3.11 22.35 -9.78
C ALA A 195 4.20 22.22 -8.72
N VAL A 196 5.27 21.50 -9.05
CA VAL A 196 6.39 21.25 -8.15
C VAL A 196 7.63 21.93 -8.71
N ASP A 197 8.21 22.85 -7.94
CA ASP A 197 9.57 23.29 -8.21
C ASP A 197 10.53 22.16 -7.81
N ARG A 198 11.25 21.60 -8.79
CA ARG A 198 12.16 20.48 -8.58
C ARG A 198 13.46 20.90 -7.87
N LYS A 199 13.91 22.14 -8.03
CA LYS A 199 15.21 22.59 -7.50
C LYS A 199 15.36 22.41 -5.99
N PRO A 200 14.41 22.85 -5.14
CA PRO A 200 14.48 22.58 -3.70
C PRO A 200 14.55 21.08 -3.37
N TRP A 201 13.82 20.24 -4.10
CA TRP A 201 13.86 18.80 -3.90
C TRP A 201 15.16 18.16 -4.36
N GLU A 202 15.76 18.67 -5.45
CA GLU A 202 17.09 18.25 -5.89
C GLU A 202 18.16 18.54 -4.83
N GLU A 203 18.09 19.72 -4.18
CA GLU A 203 19.00 20.09 -3.10
C GLU A 203 18.79 19.21 -1.86
N LYS A 204 17.53 18.99 -1.44
CA LYS A 204 17.17 18.12 -0.34
C LYS A 204 17.63 16.67 -0.58
N VAL A 205 17.34 16.09 -1.73
CA VAL A 205 17.74 14.72 -2.08
C VAL A 205 19.27 14.57 -2.08
N ARG A 206 20.02 15.56 -2.57
CA ARG A 206 21.50 15.56 -2.45
C ARG A 206 21.94 15.60 -0.99
N ALA A 207 21.30 16.44 -0.17
CA ALA A 207 21.66 16.60 1.24
C ALA A 207 21.36 15.31 2.03
N TYR A 208 20.17 14.74 1.85
CA TYR A 208 19.74 13.51 2.51
C TYR A 208 20.64 12.33 2.14
N THR A 209 20.90 12.09 0.86
CA THR A 209 21.78 10.98 0.46
C THR A 209 23.23 11.18 0.88
N ARG A 210 23.70 12.43 1.06
CA ARG A 210 25.05 12.72 1.55
C ARG A 210 25.24 12.28 2.99
N SER A 211 24.21 12.35 3.82
CA SER A 211 24.28 11.97 5.23
C SER A 211 24.69 10.50 5.42
N PHE A 212 24.30 9.64 4.49
CA PHE A 212 24.60 8.20 4.53
C PHE A 212 26.08 7.87 4.27
N ARG A 213 26.83 8.78 3.67
CA ARG A 213 28.29 8.62 3.47
C ARG A 213 29.09 8.54 4.76
N ALA A 214 28.50 8.93 5.89
CA ALA A 214 29.13 8.87 7.19
C ALA A 214 29.34 7.41 7.69
N SER A 215 28.69 6.42 7.10
CA SER A 215 28.80 5.02 7.50
C SER A 215 29.45 4.17 6.41
N THR A 216 30.49 3.42 6.78
CA THR A 216 31.15 2.45 5.91
C THR A 216 30.35 1.15 5.74
N ALA A 217 29.36 0.91 6.59
CA ALA A 217 28.48 -0.24 6.48
C ALA A 217 27.46 -0.07 5.34
N ILE A 218 27.21 1.17 4.89
CA ILE A 218 26.27 1.47 3.80
C ILE A 218 27.02 1.38 2.47
N ILE A 219 26.67 0.39 1.65
CA ILE A 219 27.24 0.19 0.32
C ILE A 219 26.39 0.82 -0.79
N ASN A 220 25.10 1.03 -0.53
CA ASN A 220 24.19 1.69 -1.44
C ASN A 220 23.18 2.55 -0.67
N SER A 221 22.82 3.71 -1.23
CA SER A 221 21.79 4.57 -0.67
C SER A 221 21.02 5.25 -1.80
N ILE A 222 19.70 5.27 -1.68
CA ILE A 222 18.82 5.95 -2.63
C ILE A 222 17.77 6.73 -1.84
N VAL A 223 17.61 8.00 -2.19
CA VAL A 223 16.46 8.81 -1.74
C VAL A 223 15.69 9.22 -2.97
N THR A 224 14.38 8.98 -2.94
CA THR A 224 13.49 9.30 -4.05
C THR A 224 12.32 10.15 -3.57
N TYR A 225 12.16 11.32 -4.13
CA TYR A 225 10.95 12.13 -4.02
C TYR A 225 10.08 11.91 -5.25
N THR A 226 8.80 11.62 -5.03
CA THR A 226 7.80 11.48 -6.09
C THR A 226 6.59 12.35 -5.75
N ALA A 227 6.12 13.14 -6.71
CA ALA A 227 4.83 13.79 -6.69
C ALA A 227 4.01 13.30 -7.88
N GLN A 228 2.76 12.94 -7.64
CA GLN A 228 1.86 12.45 -8.69
C GLN A 228 0.48 13.08 -8.53
N ALA A 229 -0.04 13.64 -9.64
CA ALA A 229 -1.44 13.98 -9.80
C ALA A 229 -2.06 13.05 -10.85
N GLN A 230 -3.20 12.48 -10.53
CA GLN A 230 -3.93 11.58 -11.39
C GLN A 230 -5.36 12.07 -11.52
N SER A 231 -5.82 12.27 -12.77
CA SER A 231 -7.22 12.61 -13.08
C SER A 231 -7.85 11.44 -13.82
N VAL A 232 -9.01 11.00 -13.33
CA VAL A 232 -9.77 9.87 -13.89
C VAL A 232 -11.05 10.39 -14.53
N TYR A 233 -11.31 9.93 -15.75
CA TYR A 233 -12.53 10.18 -16.50
C TYR A 233 -13.10 8.84 -16.90
N GLN A 234 -14.28 8.49 -16.41
CA GLN A 234 -14.87 7.18 -16.64
C GLN A 234 -16.35 7.29 -17.03
N VAL A 235 -16.75 6.48 -18.02
CA VAL A 235 -18.15 6.29 -18.41
C VAL A 235 -18.43 4.80 -18.60
N THR A 236 -19.64 4.38 -18.25
CA THR A 236 -20.09 3.00 -18.48
C THR A 236 -21.45 2.96 -19.15
N SER A 237 -21.74 1.88 -19.88
CA SER A 237 -23.03 1.66 -20.52
C SER A 237 -24.20 1.49 -19.55
N GLU A 238 -23.93 1.33 -18.26
CA GLU A 238 -24.93 1.35 -17.19
C GLU A 238 -25.32 2.76 -16.75
N GLY A 239 -24.60 3.80 -17.22
CA GLY A 239 -24.89 5.21 -16.93
C GLY A 239 -23.93 5.88 -15.93
N THR A 240 -22.92 5.19 -15.44
CA THR A 240 -21.89 5.81 -14.58
C THR A 240 -21.09 6.85 -15.35
N GLN A 241 -20.87 8.03 -14.75
CA GLN A 241 -20.09 9.15 -15.28
C GLN A 241 -19.23 9.76 -14.17
N LEU A 242 -17.94 9.53 -14.21
CA LEU A 242 -17.02 9.98 -13.17
C LEU A 242 -15.93 10.87 -13.75
N GLN A 243 -15.64 11.94 -13.01
CA GLN A 243 -14.49 12.81 -13.19
C GLN A 243 -13.97 13.19 -11.81
N PHE A 244 -12.74 12.83 -11.48
CA PHE A 244 -12.12 13.18 -10.20
C PHE A 244 -10.61 13.17 -10.29
N GLY A 245 -9.97 13.85 -9.33
CA GLY A 245 -8.54 13.94 -9.23
C GLY A 245 -8.02 13.44 -7.88
N GLN A 246 -6.79 12.89 -7.89
CA GLN A 246 -6.05 12.48 -6.71
C GLN A 246 -4.62 13.01 -6.80
N ILE A 247 -4.06 13.42 -5.66
CA ILE A 247 -2.66 13.84 -5.55
C ILE A 247 -2.00 13.00 -4.47
N ARG A 248 -0.76 12.60 -4.72
CA ARG A 248 0.06 11.86 -3.76
C ARG A 248 1.50 12.36 -3.85
N TYR A 249 2.11 12.47 -2.69
CA TYR A 249 3.54 12.74 -2.54
C TYR A 249 4.17 11.64 -1.71
N ARG A 250 5.39 11.26 -2.07
CA ARG A 250 6.20 10.29 -1.31
C ARG A 250 7.65 10.73 -1.29
N LEU A 251 8.27 10.65 -0.14
CA LEU A 251 9.72 10.63 0.02
C LEU A 251 10.10 9.25 0.56
N GLU A 252 10.92 8.54 -0.20
CA GLU A 252 11.39 7.19 0.12
C GLU A 252 12.88 7.23 0.36
N LEU A 253 13.30 6.65 1.49
CA LEU A 253 14.69 6.49 1.89
C LEU A 253 15.02 5.00 1.84
N PHE A 254 16.09 4.64 1.17
CA PHE A 254 16.59 3.27 1.09
C PHE A 254 18.10 3.26 1.32
N ILE A 255 18.55 2.34 2.17
CA ILE A 255 19.97 2.04 2.36
C ILE A 255 20.18 0.53 2.40
N GLN A 256 21.32 0.11 1.90
CA GLN A 256 21.74 -1.28 1.84
C GLN A 256 23.17 -1.44 2.35
N GLY A 257 23.38 -2.47 3.15
CA GLY A 257 24.67 -2.96 3.59
C GLY A 257 24.79 -4.44 3.30
N LYS A 258 25.96 -5.01 3.61
CA LYS A 258 26.22 -6.45 3.48
C LYS A 258 26.96 -6.95 4.70
N ALA A 259 26.44 -7.99 5.31
CA ALA A 259 27.08 -8.63 6.45
C ALA A 259 28.31 -9.46 6.01
N PRO A 260 29.26 -9.75 6.91
CA PRO A 260 30.50 -10.48 6.57
C PRO A 260 30.28 -11.86 5.94
N ASP A 261 29.15 -12.49 6.21
CA ASP A 261 28.76 -13.79 5.63
C ASP A 261 28.09 -13.68 4.25
N GLY A 262 27.91 -12.46 3.73
CA GLY A 262 27.32 -12.19 2.43
C GLY A 262 25.82 -11.86 2.45
N MET A 263 25.18 -11.86 3.61
CA MET A 263 23.77 -11.49 3.71
C MET A 263 23.56 -10.00 3.40
N ASP A 264 22.63 -9.70 2.49
CA ASP A 264 22.19 -8.34 2.22
C ASP A 264 21.32 -7.84 3.38
N ILE A 265 21.59 -6.62 3.82
CA ILE A 265 20.89 -5.95 4.91
C ILE A 265 20.30 -4.67 4.34
N ASP A 266 18.99 -4.61 4.28
CA ASP A 266 18.27 -3.48 3.71
C ASP A 266 17.51 -2.74 4.80
N ARG A 267 17.48 -1.41 4.72
CA ARG A 267 16.58 -0.57 5.49
C ARG A 267 15.89 0.41 4.57
N TYR A 268 14.59 0.58 4.75
CA TYR A 268 13.85 1.61 4.05
C TYR A 268 12.88 2.32 5.01
N TYR A 269 12.57 3.55 4.65
CA TYR A 269 11.55 4.36 5.31
C TYR A 269 10.85 5.23 4.28
N ASN A 270 9.56 5.49 4.47
CA ASN A 270 8.79 6.35 3.57
C ASN A 270 7.94 7.34 4.34
N PHE A 271 7.86 8.55 3.81
CA PHE A 271 6.89 9.56 4.17
C PHE A 271 5.89 9.67 3.05
N ASP A 272 4.60 9.63 3.37
CA ASP A 272 3.50 9.77 2.42
C ASP A 272 2.58 10.89 2.86
N TRP A 273 2.18 11.74 1.93
CA TRP A 273 1.25 12.83 2.21
C TRP A 273 0.44 13.20 0.96
N VAL A 274 -0.67 13.90 1.17
CA VAL A 274 -1.60 14.33 0.11
C VAL A 274 -1.59 15.84 -0.05
N ASN A 275 -1.49 16.59 1.05
CA ASN A 275 -1.42 18.05 1.01
C ASN A 275 0.06 18.49 1.02
N PRO A 276 0.51 19.37 0.08
CA PRO A 276 1.88 19.89 0.09
C PRO A 276 2.36 20.46 1.43
N ALA A 277 1.45 21.01 2.24
CA ALA A 277 1.77 21.56 3.56
C ALA A 277 2.13 20.48 4.61
N ASP A 278 1.78 19.23 4.37
CA ASP A 278 2.05 18.10 5.27
C ASP A 278 3.39 17.40 4.92
N ALA A 279 4.19 17.99 4.03
CA ALA A 279 5.52 17.47 3.70
C ALA A 279 6.41 17.37 4.95
N PRO A 280 7.20 16.29 5.11
CA PRO A 280 8.10 16.16 6.23
C PRO A 280 9.13 17.30 6.25
N ASP A 281 9.41 17.82 7.43
CA ASP A 281 10.52 18.74 7.61
C ASP A 281 11.87 18.00 7.61
N ASP A 282 12.95 18.75 7.42
CA ASP A 282 14.30 18.18 7.35
C ASP A 282 14.69 17.46 8.66
N HIS A 283 14.18 17.93 9.82
CA HIS A 283 14.44 17.31 11.10
C HIS A 283 13.87 15.88 11.18
N ALA A 284 12.62 15.70 10.74
CA ALA A 284 11.98 14.38 10.70
C ALA A 284 12.72 13.42 9.74
N VAL A 285 13.16 13.92 8.59
CA VAL A 285 13.90 13.12 7.61
C VAL A 285 15.26 12.69 8.17
N TYR A 286 16.06 13.63 8.73
CA TYR A 286 17.36 13.29 9.31
C TYR A 286 17.23 12.37 10.56
N ALA A 287 16.15 12.48 11.33
CA ALA A 287 15.88 11.56 12.44
C ALA A 287 15.63 10.13 11.93
N ALA A 288 14.84 9.97 10.85
CA ALA A 288 14.62 8.68 10.21
C ALA A 288 15.93 8.11 9.64
N GLU A 289 16.74 8.92 8.96
CA GLU A 289 18.06 8.52 8.44
C GLU A 289 19.00 8.06 9.54
N ALA A 290 19.07 8.78 10.67
CA ALA A 290 19.90 8.40 11.81
C ALA A 290 19.48 7.06 12.40
N THR A 291 18.17 6.82 12.51
CA THR A 291 17.61 5.54 12.97
C THR A 291 17.96 4.42 12.01
N MET A 292 17.68 4.59 10.71
CA MET A 292 17.99 3.59 9.68
C MET A 292 19.47 3.22 9.65
N ARG A 293 20.35 4.22 9.72
CA ARG A 293 21.81 4.01 9.75
C ARG A 293 22.24 3.19 10.97
N LYS A 294 21.78 3.58 12.18
CA LYS A 294 22.09 2.86 13.41
C LYS A 294 21.62 1.41 13.35
N GLU A 295 20.43 1.18 12.86
CA GLU A 295 19.87 -0.16 12.71
C GLU A 295 20.64 -0.98 11.69
N LEU A 296 20.99 -0.42 10.53
CA LEU A 296 21.76 -1.12 9.51
C LEU A 296 23.15 -1.50 10.03
N GLU A 297 23.86 -0.56 10.69
CA GLU A 297 25.17 -0.82 11.31
C GLU A 297 25.08 -1.94 12.34
N GLY A 298 24.04 -1.91 13.18
CA GLY A 298 23.78 -2.97 14.16
C GLY A 298 23.48 -4.32 13.50
N LEU A 299 22.63 -4.34 12.48
CA LEU A 299 22.24 -5.57 11.76
C LEU A 299 23.40 -6.19 11.00
N VAL A 300 24.28 -5.39 10.39
CA VAL A 300 25.49 -5.89 9.71
C VAL A 300 26.37 -6.68 10.69
N ALA A 301 26.47 -6.25 11.93
CA ALA A 301 27.25 -6.88 13.00
C ALA A 301 26.48 -7.97 13.77
N ALA A 302 25.15 -7.99 13.69
CA ALA A 302 24.30 -8.87 14.47
C ALA A 302 24.49 -10.36 14.13
N PRO A 303 24.34 -11.27 15.09
CA PRO A 303 24.32 -12.70 14.83
C PRO A 303 23.06 -13.10 14.02
N ILE A 304 23.17 -14.20 13.28
CA ILE A 304 22.02 -14.83 12.62
C ILE A 304 21.16 -15.50 13.69
N ASN A 305 19.84 -15.36 13.59
CA ASN A 305 18.92 -16.13 14.41
C ASN A 305 18.75 -17.55 13.88
N ASP A 306 18.76 -18.51 14.75
CA ASP A 306 18.42 -19.89 14.41
C ASP A 306 16.89 -20.03 14.22
N PRO A 307 16.43 -20.96 13.37
CA PRO A 307 15.02 -21.30 13.27
C PRO A 307 14.41 -21.60 14.64
N THR A 308 13.28 -21.00 14.94
CA THR A 308 12.62 -21.17 16.24
C THR A 308 11.11 -21.01 16.15
N VAL A 309 10.43 -21.61 17.13
CA VAL A 309 9.00 -21.42 17.36
C VAL A 309 8.81 -20.97 18.80
N GLY A 310 8.19 -19.83 19.00
CA GLY A 310 8.00 -19.27 20.35
C GLY A 310 7.15 -18.01 20.39
N PRO A 311 7.00 -17.40 21.59
CA PRO A 311 6.23 -16.19 21.74
C PRO A 311 6.91 -15.02 21.06
N ALA A 312 6.10 -14.14 20.44
CA ALA A 312 6.59 -12.96 19.76
C ALA A 312 5.66 -11.75 19.95
N LEU A 313 6.27 -10.59 20.03
CA LEU A 313 5.62 -9.28 20.02
C LEU A 313 5.96 -8.59 18.70
N LEU A 314 4.93 -8.21 17.93
CA LEU A 314 5.07 -7.41 16.73
C LEU A 314 4.62 -5.98 17.05
N THR A 315 5.40 -4.96 16.69
CA THR A 315 4.98 -3.55 16.76
C THR A 315 3.75 -3.32 15.89
N GLY A 316 3.07 -2.19 16.03
CA GLY A 316 1.86 -1.93 15.26
C GLY A 316 2.10 -1.92 13.76
N ARG A 317 3.21 -1.32 13.29
CA ARG A 317 3.61 -1.32 11.88
C ARG A 317 3.92 -2.73 11.38
N ALA A 318 4.65 -3.52 12.14
CA ALA A 318 4.95 -4.91 11.82
C ALA A 318 3.68 -5.78 11.78
N ALA A 319 2.78 -5.59 12.75
CA ALA A 319 1.49 -6.26 12.80
C ALA A 319 0.58 -5.88 11.62
N ALA A 320 0.61 -4.63 11.19
CA ALA A 320 -0.15 -4.17 10.03
C ALA A 320 0.26 -4.93 8.75
N VAL A 321 1.56 -5.06 8.47
CA VAL A 321 2.06 -5.86 7.33
C VAL A 321 1.75 -7.34 7.51
N PHE A 322 1.89 -7.87 8.73
CA PHE A 322 1.52 -9.25 9.04
C PHE A 322 0.05 -9.53 8.68
N PHE A 323 -0.89 -8.69 9.10
CA PHE A 323 -2.30 -8.86 8.74
C PHE A 323 -2.58 -8.69 7.24
N HIS A 324 -1.88 -7.77 6.57
CA HIS A 324 -1.98 -7.59 5.12
C HIS A 324 -1.67 -8.90 4.38
N GLU A 325 -0.58 -9.59 4.75
CA GLU A 325 -0.13 -10.83 4.09
C GLU A 325 -0.91 -12.06 4.54
N VAL A 326 -1.12 -12.19 5.85
CA VAL A 326 -1.70 -13.41 6.43
C VAL A 326 -3.21 -13.47 6.24
N PHE A 327 -3.90 -12.33 6.33
CA PHE A 327 -5.35 -12.24 6.24
C PHE A 327 -5.81 -11.57 4.94
N GLY A 328 -5.31 -10.37 4.63
CA GLY A 328 -5.88 -9.49 3.61
C GLY A 328 -5.97 -10.14 2.23
N HIS A 329 -4.87 -10.67 1.69
CA HIS A 329 -4.90 -11.36 0.39
C HIS A 329 -5.86 -12.54 0.33
N ARG A 330 -6.22 -13.15 1.46
CA ARG A 330 -7.18 -14.24 1.52
C ARG A 330 -8.62 -13.77 1.69
N ALA A 331 -8.81 -12.50 2.03
CA ALA A 331 -10.12 -11.85 2.08
C ALA A 331 -10.53 -11.24 0.71
N GLU A 332 -9.63 -11.22 -0.27
CA GLU A 332 -9.93 -10.83 -1.65
C GLU A 332 -10.91 -11.81 -2.30
N GLY A 333 -12.12 -11.35 -2.60
CA GLY A 333 -13.25 -12.20 -2.96
C GLY A 333 -13.04 -13.05 -4.21
N HIS A 334 -12.38 -12.51 -5.25
CA HIS A 334 -12.12 -13.26 -6.49
C HIS A 334 -11.34 -14.57 -6.25
N ARG A 335 -10.50 -14.64 -5.19
CA ARG A 335 -9.78 -15.86 -4.81
C ARG A 335 -10.69 -16.95 -4.26
N GLN A 336 -11.86 -16.59 -3.77
CA GLN A 336 -12.84 -17.58 -3.29
C GLN A 336 -13.59 -18.26 -4.45
N LYS A 337 -13.64 -17.62 -5.63
CA LYS A 337 -14.26 -18.14 -6.85
C LYS A 337 -13.30 -18.99 -7.67
N ASP A 338 -12.01 -18.67 -7.65
CA ASP A 338 -10.99 -19.31 -8.47
C ASP A 338 -10.64 -20.70 -7.95
N VAL A 339 -10.86 -21.73 -8.74
CA VAL A 339 -10.56 -23.12 -8.39
C VAL A 339 -9.06 -23.41 -8.31
N THR A 340 -8.23 -22.56 -8.86
CA THR A 340 -6.76 -22.66 -8.78
C THR A 340 -6.21 -22.06 -7.48
N GLU A 341 -7.04 -21.26 -6.78
CA GLU A 341 -6.73 -20.67 -5.49
C GLU A 341 -7.01 -21.64 -4.34
N GLY A 342 -6.35 -21.43 -3.21
CA GLY A 342 -6.49 -22.25 -2.01
C GLY A 342 -7.85 -22.14 -1.32
N GLN A 343 -8.59 -21.04 -1.60
CA GLN A 343 -9.92 -20.78 -1.07
C GLN A 343 -10.00 -20.92 0.47
N THR A 344 -8.98 -20.42 1.17
CA THR A 344 -8.78 -20.58 2.63
C THR A 344 -10.02 -20.20 3.43
N PHE A 345 -10.73 -19.15 3.00
CA PHE A 345 -11.89 -18.59 3.71
C PHE A 345 -13.24 -18.86 3.04
N SER A 346 -13.29 -19.54 1.90
CA SER A 346 -14.54 -19.71 1.13
C SER A 346 -15.69 -20.35 1.93
N LYS A 347 -15.36 -21.25 2.86
CA LYS A 347 -16.31 -21.93 3.74
C LYS A 347 -16.27 -21.46 5.20
N LYS A 348 -15.64 -20.31 5.45
CA LYS A 348 -15.41 -19.78 6.79
C LYS A 348 -16.30 -18.59 7.16
N VAL A 349 -17.15 -18.15 6.26
CA VAL A 349 -18.12 -17.08 6.56
C VAL A 349 -19.05 -17.52 7.68
N GLY A 350 -19.13 -16.72 8.75
CA GLY A 350 -19.86 -17.05 9.98
C GLY A 350 -19.05 -17.85 11.00
N GLU A 351 -17.83 -18.30 10.66
CA GLU A 351 -16.97 -19.01 11.60
C GLU A 351 -15.96 -18.07 12.27
N GLN A 352 -15.52 -18.47 13.46
CA GLN A 352 -14.45 -17.78 14.17
C GLN A 352 -13.09 -18.11 13.58
N ILE A 353 -12.37 -17.08 13.13
CA ILE A 353 -11.03 -17.20 12.53
C ILE A 353 -9.96 -16.40 13.28
N LEU A 354 -10.38 -15.52 14.18
CA LEU A 354 -9.54 -14.68 15.04
C LEU A 354 -10.06 -14.76 16.49
N PRO A 355 -9.24 -14.36 17.47
CA PRO A 355 -9.73 -14.11 18.83
C PRO A 355 -10.92 -13.13 18.83
N ASP A 356 -11.86 -13.32 19.75
CA ASP A 356 -13.12 -12.57 19.86
C ASP A 356 -12.94 -11.07 20.13
N PHE A 357 -11.79 -10.66 20.64
CA PHE A 357 -11.46 -9.26 20.88
C PHE A 357 -10.95 -8.53 19.62
N LEU A 358 -10.75 -9.22 18.50
CA LEU A 358 -10.27 -8.63 17.24
C LEU A 358 -11.40 -8.48 16.22
N SER A 359 -11.38 -7.35 15.52
CA SER A 359 -12.19 -7.07 14.35
C SER A 359 -11.32 -6.48 13.24
N ILE A 360 -11.68 -6.72 11.99
CA ILE A 360 -10.96 -6.19 10.83
C ILE A 360 -11.94 -5.51 9.89
N THR A 361 -11.60 -4.30 9.46
CA THR A 361 -12.32 -3.58 8.41
C THR A 361 -11.36 -3.23 7.28
N ASP A 362 -11.85 -3.21 6.04
CA ASP A 362 -11.22 -2.45 4.98
C ASP A 362 -12.05 -1.18 4.75
N ASP A 363 -11.45 -0.02 5.02
CA ASP A 363 -12.15 1.28 4.94
C ASP A 363 -11.45 2.21 3.96
N THR A 364 -11.76 2.04 2.69
CA THR A 364 -11.22 2.85 1.60
C THR A 364 -11.76 4.28 1.57
N THR A 365 -12.74 4.61 2.43
CA THR A 365 -13.27 5.98 2.58
C THR A 365 -12.48 6.82 3.58
N MET A 366 -11.66 6.17 4.41
CA MET A 366 -10.85 6.84 5.43
C MET A 366 -9.61 7.47 4.81
N LYS A 367 -9.43 8.77 5.02
CA LYS A 367 -8.28 9.53 4.48
C LYS A 367 -7.07 9.52 5.39
N LYS A 368 -7.28 9.56 6.71
CA LYS A 368 -6.21 9.64 7.72
C LYS A 368 -6.53 8.75 8.91
N LEU A 369 -5.48 8.21 9.52
CA LEU A 369 -5.55 7.52 10.81
C LEU A 369 -4.40 8.03 11.70
N GLY A 370 -4.69 8.46 12.92
CA GLY A 370 -3.69 9.01 13.83
C GLY A 370 -2.94 10.24 13.27
N GLY A 371 -3.55 11.00 12.36
CA GLY A 371 -2.94 12.14 11.68
C GLY A 371 -2.15 11.78 10.40
N GLN A 372 -1.87 10.51 10.14
CA GLN A 372 -1.16 10.04 8.95
C GLN A 372 -2.14 9.79 7.79
N ASP A 373 -1.79 10.25 6.57
CA ASP A 373 -2.55 9.97 5.36
C ASP A 373 -2.49 8.47 5.00
N LEU A 374 -3.62 7.94 4.52
CA LEU A 374 -3.76 6.53 4.12
C LEU A 374 -3.73 6.41 2.60
N LEU A 375 -2.77 5.69 2.05
CA LEU A 375 -2.60 5.53 0.60
C LEU A 375 -3.70 4.70 -0.06
N GLY A 376 -4.38 3.85 0.69
CA GLY A 376 -5.49 3.04 0.20
C GLY A 376 -6.81 3.80 0.07
N TYR A 377 -6.85 5.12 0.39
CA TYR A 377 -8.02 5.95 0.17
C TYR A 377 -8.28 6.20 -1.31
N TYR A 378 -9.55 6.09 -1.73
CA TYR A 378 -10.09 6.53 -3.01
C TYR A 378 -11.58 6.85 -2.90
N GLN A 379 -12.15 7.53 -3.90
CA GLN A 379 -13.59 7.86 -3.95
C GLN A 379 -14.39 6.78 -4.67
N PHE A 380 -13.84 6.23 -5.75
CA PHE A 380 -14.41 5.16 -6.55
C PHE A 380 -13.30 4.16 -6.84
N ASP A 381 -13.66 2.89 -6.91
CA ASP A 381 -12.75 1.84 -7.39
C ASP A 381 -12.55 1.93 -8.92
N ASP A 382 -11.67 1.08 -9.46
CA ASP A 382 -11.35 1.11 -10.89
C ASP A 382 -12.46 0.56 -11.79
N GLU A 383 -13.55 0.03 -11.19
CA GLU A 383 -14.77 -0.39 -11.89
C GLU A 383 -15.91 0.63 -11.79
N GLY A 384 -15.67 1.79 -11.14
CA GLY A 384 -16.61 2.89 -10.99
C GLY A 384 -17.64 2.70 -9.87
N VAL A 385 -17.39 1.79 -8.94
CA VAL A 385 -18.19 1.57 -7.75
C VAL A 385 -17.68 2.48 -6.62
N PRO A 386 -18.56 3.18 -5.89
CA PRO A 386 -18.14 4.00 -4.76
C PRO A 386 -17.36 3.20 -3.72
N ALA A 387 -16.31 3.81 -3.19
CA ALA A 387 -15.56 3.28 -2.05
C ALA A 387 -16.48 3.04 -0.86
N GLN A 388 -16.26 1.97 -0.13
CA GLN A 388 -17.06 1.60 1.03
C GLN A 388 -16.17 1.13 2.17
N ARG A 389 -16.65 1.31 3.40
CA ARG A 389 -16.13 0.62 4.56
C ARG A 389 -16.74 -0.77 4.64
N VAL A 390 -15.93 -1.79 4.62
CA VAL A 390 -16.36 -3.21 4.69
C VAL A 390 -15.90 -3.81 6.01
N SER A 391 -16.83 -4.37 6.78
CA SER A 391 -16.52 -5.17 7.96
C SER A 391 -16.19 -6.59 7.50
N LEU A 392 -14.90 -6.92 7.48
CA LEU A 392 -14.41 -8.25 7.06
C LEU A 392 -14.52 -9.26 8.20
N VAL A 393 -14.13 -8.86 9.42
CA VAL A 393 -14.21 -9.68 10.63
C VAL A 393 -14.82 -8.88 11.76
N GLU A 394 -15.80 -9.45 12.46
CA GLU A 394 -16.42 -8.86 13.64
C GLU A 394 -16.29 -9.82 14.83
N HIS A 395 -15.67 -9.35 15.90
CA HIS A 395 -15.42 -10.14 17.11
C HIS A 395 -14.86 -11.53 16.79
N GLY A 396 -13.85 -11.58 15.92
CA GLY A 396 -13.18 -12.79 15.49
C GLY A 396 -13.91 -13.60 14.42
N VAL A 397 -15.18 -13.27 14.10
CA VAL A 397 -16.00 -14.00 13.13
C VAL A 397 -15.90 -13.40 11.74
N LEU A 398 -15.54 -14.19 10.73
CA LEU A 398 -15.51 -13.75 9.33
C LEU A 398 -16.93 -13.41 8.84
N LYS A 399 -17.10 -12.22 8.29
CA LYS A 399 -18.41 -11.71 7.83
C LYS A 399 -18.47 -11.47 6.34
N ASN A 400 -17.38 -11.01 5.74
CA ASN A 400 -17.40 -10.49 4.38
C ASN A 400 -16.05 -10.70 3.68
N PHE A 401 -16.06 -10.40 2.39
CA PHE A 401 -14.88 -10.32 1.53
C PHE A 401 -14.78 -8.92 0.90
N GLU A 402 -13.61 -8.54 0.46
CA GLU A 402 -13.41 -7.44 -0.47
C GLU A 402 -13.94 -7.88 -1.84
N MET A 403 -14.92 -7.16 -2.39
CA MET A 403 -15.62 -7.56 -3.61
C MET A 403 -15.42 -6.55 -4.73
N SER A 404 -14.93 -7.04 -5.86
CA SER A 404 -15.02 -6.40 -7.18
C SER A 404 -16.36 -6.72 -7.83
N ARG A 405 -16.55 -6.31 -9.07
CA ARG A 405 -17.74 -6.68 -9.86
C ARG A 405 -17.75 -8.14 -10.35
N SER A 406 -16.87 -8.99 -9.81
CA SER A 406 -16.91 -10.44 -9.98
C SER A 406 -17.63 -11.09 -8.78
N PRO A 407 -18.93 -11.43 -8.88
CA PRO A 407 -19.73 -11.92 -7.76
C PRO A 407 -19.30 -13.30 -7.28
N LEU A 408 -19.61 -13.57 -5.99
CA LEU A 408 -19.55 -14.90 -5.37
C LEU A 408 -20.95 -15.35 -4.99
N VAL A 409 -21.11 -16.66 -4.76
CA VAL A 409 -22.32 -17.20 -4.12
C VAL A 409 -22.43 -16.60 -2.71
N GLY A 410 -23.55 -15.95 -2.43
CA GLY A 410 -23.77 -15.21 -1.18
C GLY A 410 -23.30 -13.76 -1.18
N PHE A 411 -22.46 -13.35 -2.15
CA PHE A 411 -21.94 -11.97 -2.29
C PHE A 411 -22.16 -11.47 -3.74
N PRO A 412 -23.39 -11.08 -4.10
CA PRO A 412 -23.78 -10.82 -5.50
C PRO A 412 -23.35 -9.44 -6.02
N ARG A 413 -22.82 -8.56 -5.17
CA ARG A 413 -22.52 -7.16 -5.49
C ARG A 413 -21.08 -6.81 -5.16
N SER A 414 -20.52 -5.85 -5.91
CA SER A 414 -19.30 -5.17 -5.53
C SER A 414 -19.50 -4.34 -4.26
N ASN A 415 -18.46 -4.23 -3.45
CA ASN A 415 -18.38 -3.31 -2.32
C ASN A 415 -17.26 -2.27 -2.49
N GLY A 416 -16.92 -1.97 -3.75
CA GLY A 416 -16.00 -0.90 -4.10
C GLY A 416 -14.53 -1.27 -3.91
N HIS A 417 -14.17 -2.54 -4.11
CA HIS A 417 -12.79 -3.03 -4.00
C HIS A 417 -12.25 -3.62 -5.31
N GLY A 418 -12.86 -3.28 -6.45
CA GLY A 418 -12.34 -3.62 -7.77
C GLY A 418 -11.16 -2.74 -8.15
N ARG A 419 -9.92 -3.23 -8.00
CA ARG A 419 -8.72 -2.40 -8.16
C ARG A 419 -7.69 -3.03 -9.10
N ARG A 420 -6.92 -2.15 -9.74
CA ARG A 420 -5.87 -2.55 -10.70
C ARG A 420 -4.75 -1.51 -10.83
N GLN A 421 -3.63 -1.95 -11.32
CA GLN A 421 -2.68 -1.10 -12.01
C GLN A 421 -3.21 -0.74 -13.40
N LEU A 422 -2.86 0.42 -13.92
CA LEU A 422 -3.17 0.82 -15.28
C LEU A 422 -2.76 -0.27 -16.29
N GLY A 423 -3.67 -0.68 -17.16
CA GLY A 423 -3.46 -1.72 -18.14
C GLY A 423 -3.76 -3.17 -17.67
N ALA A 424 -4.06 -3.38 -16.40
CA ALA A 424 -4.45 -4.68 -15.87
C ALA A 424 -5.98 -4.81 -15.72
N THR A 425 -6.49 -6.03 -15.61
CA THR A 425 -7.90 -6.29 -15.32
C THR A 425 -8.19 -6.09 -13.83
N PRO A 426 -9.25 -5.35 -13.45
CA PRO A 426 -9.62 -5.19 -12.04
C PRO A 426 -9.97 -6.53 -11.39
N VAL A 427 -9.50 -6.73 -10.17
CA VAL A 427 -9.92 -7.80 -9.27
C VAL A 427 -10.14 -7.25 -7.86
N SER A 428 -10.69 -8.04 -6.97
CA SER A 428 -10.84 -7.62 -5.56
C SER A 428 -9.46 -7.41 -4.93
N ARG A 429 -9.20 -6.24 -4.35
CA ARG A 429 -7.91 -5.90 -3.71
C ARG A 429 -8.13 -5.10 -2.44
N GLN A 430 -7.24 -5.29 -1.50
CA GLN A 430 -7.17 -4.51 -0.28
C GLN A 430 -7.03 -3.00 -0.58
N GLY A 431 -7.55 -2.17 0.34
CA GLY A 431 -7.39 -0.72 0.33
C GLY A 431 -6.75 -0.22 1.63
N ASN A 432 -7.58 0.09 2.63
CA ASN A 432 -7.14 0.45 3.98
C ASN A 432 -7.56 -0.64 4.96
N LEU A 433 -6.72 -1.66 5.14
CA LEU A 433 -6.97 -2.76 6.06
C LEU A 433 -6.68 -2.31 7.50
N ILE A 434 -7.69 -2.26 8.36
CA ILE A 434 -7.57 -1.74 9.72
C ILE A 434 -7.98 -2.80 10.73
N VAL A 435 -7.07 -3.12 11.64
CA VAL A 435 -7.29 -4.04 12.75
C VAL A 435 -7.72 -3.28 13.98
N HIS A 436 -8.83 -3.69 14.58
CA HIS A 436 -9.39 -3.13 15.79
C HIS A 436 -9.34 -4.15 16.93
N SER A 437 -9.09 -3.68 18.14
CA SER A 437 -9.12 -4.52 19.34
C SER A 437 -10.06 -3.92 20.38
N SER A 438 -10.90 -4.77 20.96
CA SER A 438 -11.75 -4.42 22.11
C SER A 438 -11.07 -4.64 23.46
N LYS A 439 -9.86 -5.24 23.46
CA LYS A 439 -9.10 -5.59 24.66
C LYS A 439 -7.62 -5.25 24.47
N SER A 440 -7.27 -4.01 24.73
CA SER A 440 -5.91 -3.52 24.58
C SER A 440 -5.20 -3.33 25.94
N VAL A 441 -3.88 -3.34 25.90
CA VAL A 441 -2.99 -3.02 27.00
C VAL A 441 -1.88 -2.10 26.51
N THR A 442 -1.15 -1.42 27.39
CA THR A 442 -0.01 -0.58 27.00
C THR A 442 1.15 -1.42 26.45
N ASN A 443 2.03 -0.80 25.63
CA ASN A 443 3.22 -1.48 25.10
C ASN A 443 4.12 -2.04 26.21
N ALA A 444 4.24 -1.35 27.35
CA ALA A 444 4.96 -1.87 28.51
C ALA A 444 4.34 -3.15 29.08
N GLN A 445 3.00 -3.19 29.14
CA GLN A 445 2.27 -4.39 29.58
C GLN A 445 2.37 -5.53 28.57
N LEU A 446 2.38 -5.22 27.25
CA LEU A 446 2.62 -6.24 26.21
C LEU A 446 4.00 -6.88 26.39
N ARG A 447 5.02 -6.07 26.61
CA ARG A 447 6.38 -6.58 26.87
C ARG A 447 6.42 -7.45 28.14
N ALA A 448 5.77 -7.04 29.22
CA ALA A 448 5.68 -7.85 30.44
C ALA A 448 5.00 -9.21 30.18
N LYS A 449 3.91 -9.21 29.38
CA LYS A 449 3.23 -10.45 28.97
C LYS A 449 4.10 -11.32 28.05
N LEU A 450 4.92 -10.74 27.17
CA LEU A 450 5.90 -11.50 26.38
C LEU A 450 6.89 -12.23 27.32
N ILE A 451 7.44 -11.52 28.31
CA ILE A 451 8.35 -12.10 29.32
C ILE A 451 7.67 -13.23 30.11
N GLU A 452 6.41 -13.06 30.49
CA GLU A 452 5.61 -14.09 31.14
C GLU A 452 5.43 -15.35 30.27
N LEU A 453 5.11 -15.16 28.98
CA LEU A 453 5.00 -16.28 28.03
C LEU A 453 6.33 -17.02 27.85
N ILE A 454 7.45 -16.30 27.74
CA ILE A 454 8.79 -16.90 27.66
C ILE A 454 9.03 -17.82 28.88
N LYS A 455 8.73 -17.34 30.09
CA LYS A 455 8.89 -18.11 31.34
C LYS A 455 7.96 -19.33 31.39
N THR A 456 6.69 -19.12 31.10
CA THR A 456 5.65 -20.16 31.18
C THR A 456 5.90 -21.29 30.16
N GLN A 457 6.41 -20.94 28.97
CA GLN A 457 6.73 -21.91 27.93
C GLN A 457 8.13 -22.50 28.07
N GLY A 458 8.92 -22.10 29.08
CA GLY A 458 10.30 -22.57 29.28
C GLY A 458 11.23 -22.23 28.13
N LYS A 459 10.96 -21.14 27.38
CA LYS A 459 11.80 -20.71 26.26
C LYS A 459 12.99 -19.90 26.75
N SER A 460 14.11 -19.98 26.05
CA SER A 460 15.30 -19.17 26.35
C SER A 460 15.13 -17.71 25.99
N TYR A 461 14.27 -17.39 25.02
CA TYR A 461 13.92 -16.04 24.59
C TYR A 461 12.57 -16.04 23.85
N GLY A 462 11.99 -14.85 23.70
CA GLY A 462 10.94 -14.55 22.72
C GLY A 462 11.46 -13.52 21.72
N LEU A 463 10.66 -13.24 20.69
CA LEU A 463 11.05 -12.28 19.66
C LEU A 463 10.27 -10.97 19.80
N LEU A 464 10.94 -9.85 19.57
CA LEU A 464 10.34 -8.55 19.26
C LEU A 464 10.62 -8.26 17.78
N ILE A 465 9.56 -8.21 16.99
CA ILE A 465 9.60 -7.83 15.58
C ILE A 465 9.25 -6.34 15.51
N ASP A 466 10.25 -5.51 15.29
CA ASP A 466 10.09 -4.07 15.37
C ASP A 466 9.68 -3.45 14.04
N ASP A 467 10.18 -3.96 12.91
CA ASP A 467 9.80 -3.50 11.58
C ASP A 467 9.83 -4.64 10.56
N ILE A 468 8.98 -4.50 9.53
CA ILE A 468 8.81 -5.48 8.45
C ILE A 468 8.88 -4.75 7.11
N ALA A 469 9.65 -5.30 6.17
CA ALA A 469 9.78 -4.78 4.80
C ALA A 469 8.50 -4.95 3.99
N GLY A 470 7.91 -6.11 4.12
CA GLY A 470 6.79 -6.60 3.33
C GLY A 470 6.75 -8.10 3.44
N GLY A 471 6.02 -8.72 2.53
CA GLY A 471 5.92 -10.17 2.50
C GLY A 471 5.34 -10.63 1.18
N PHE A 472 5.08 -11.89 1.12
CA PHE A 472 4.25 -12.49 0.10
C PHE A 472 3.51 -13.69 0.66
N THR A 473 2.42 -14.01 0.01
CA THR A 473 1.58 -15.12 0.43
C THR A 473 1.22 -15.96 -0.78
N PHE A 474 1.40 -17.28 -0.64
CA PHE A 474 0.95 -18.22 -1.65
C PHE A 474 -0.52 -18.53 -1.42
N THR A 475 -1.35 -18.11 -2.36
CA THR A 475 -2.79 -18.36 -2.32
C THR A 475 -3.22 -19.48 -3.25
N GLY A 476 -2.40 -19.84 -4.25
CA GLY A 476 -2.68 -20.87 -5.25
C GLY A 476 -2.60 -22.31 -4.69
N ARG A 477 -3.41 -23.23 -5.21
CA ARG A 477 -3.43 -24.65 -4.78
C ARG A 477 -2.18 -25.44 -5.13
N GLY A 478 -1.42 -25.00 -6.12
CA GLY A 478 -0.19 -25.67 -6.55
C GLY A 478 1.01 -25.50 -5.60
N GLN A 479 0.84 -24.71 -4.55
CA GLN A 479 1.86 -24.40 -3.55
C GLN A 479 1.28 -24.63 -2.14
N PRO A 480 2.12 -24.91 -1.12
CA PRO A 480 1.66 -24.89 0.27
C PRO A 480 0.97 -23.57 0.59
N GLN A 481 -0.18 -23.61 1.27
CA GLN A 481 -0.91 -22.42 1.73
C GLN A 481 -0.14 -21.77 2.87
N ALA A 482 0.99 -21.14 2.54
CA ALA A 482 1.90 -20.52 3.47
C ALA A 482 2.03 -19.01 3.18
N PHE A 483 2.46 -18.28 4.16
CA PHE A 483 2.91 -16.91 4.02
C PHE A 483 4.39 -16.82 4.43
N GLN A 484 5.07 -15.84 3.88
CA GLN A 484 6.41 -15.44 4.28
C GLN A 484 6.44 -13.93 4.45
N VAL A 485 6.81 -13.49 5.62
CA VAL A 485 6.95 -12.07 5.94
C VAL A 485 8.40 -11.81 6.31
N GLN A 486 8.94 -10.72 5.79
CA GLN A 486 10.37 -10.39 5.87
C GLN A 486 10.61 -9.28 6.91
N PRO A 487 10.94 -9.64 8.16
CA PRO A 487 11.32 -8.66 9.16
C PRO A 487 12.60 -7.93 8.78
N LEU A 488 12.63 -6.64 9.09
CA LEU A 488 13.81 -5.79 8.94
C LEU A 488 14.60 -5.68 10.23
N VAL A 489 13.90 -5.57 11.37
CA VAL A 489 14.51 -5.40 12.69
C VAL A 489 13.88 -6.38 13.67
N VAL A 490 14.72 -7.24 14.26
CA VAL A 490 14.29 -8.28 15.19
C VAL A 490 15.21 -8.32 16.39
N TYR A 491 14.63 -8.39 17.59
CA TYR A 491 15.36 -8.57 18.83
C TYR A 491 14.95 -9.85 19.53
N LYS A 492 15.92 -10.54 20.14
CA LYS A 492 15.65 -11.53 21.18
C LYS A 492 15.39 -10.81 22.49
N VAL A 493 14.29 -11.13 23.12
CA VAL A 493 13.89 -10.63 24.44
C VAL A 493 14.06 -11.75 25.47
N PHE A 494 14.75 -11.48 26.54
CA PHE A 494 15.08 -12.47 27.57
C PHE A 494 14.26 -12.29 28.84
N ALA A 495 13.96 -13.40 29.50
CA ALA A 495 13.16 -13.38 30.74
C ALA A 495 13.99 -13.16 32.01
N ASP A 496 15.32 -13.19 31.94
CA ASP A 496 16.25 -13.02 33.04
C ASP A 496 16.69 -11.55 33.28
N GLY A 497 16.19 -10.63 32.42
CA GLY A 497 16.45 -9.19 32.57
C GLY A 497 17.73 -8.69 31.89
N ARG A 498 18.46 -9.55 31.18
CA ARG A 498 19.57 -9.08 30.34
C ARG A 498 19.07 -8.23 29.17
N PRO A 499 19.92 -7.38 28.58
CA PRO A 499 19.55 -6.55 27.43
C PRO A 499 19.04 -7.36 26.24
N ASP A 500 18.14 -6.77 25.45
CA ASP A 500 17.69 -7.35 24.18
C ASP A 500 18.87 -7.48 23.22
N GLU A 501 18.88 -8.56 22.44
CA GLU A 501 19.89 -8.86 21.45
C GLU A 501 19.33 -8.66 20.05
N LEU A 502 19.90 -7.71 19.29
CA LEU A 502 19.57 -7.53 17.87
C LEU A 502 20.05 -8.75 17.07
N VAL A 503 19.17 -9.30 16.22
CA VAL A 503 19.48 -10.45 15.38
C VAL A 503 19.05 -10.21 13.94
N ARG A 504 19.59 -10.96 12.99
CA ARG A 504 19.29 -10.89 11.57
C ARG A 504 18.96 -12.24 10.94
N GLY A 505 18.56 -12.20 9.68
CA GLY A 505 18.33 -13.42 8.90
C GLY A 505 17.09 -14.18 9.35
N VAL A 506 16.02 -13.46 9.69
CA VAL A 506 14.75 -14.02 10.15
C VAL A 506 13.69 -13.81 9.06
N ASP A 507 13.02 -14.89 8.68
CA ASP A 507 11.76 -14.87 7.93
C ASP A 507 10.64 -15.46 8.79
N ILE A 508 9.52 -14.78 8.88
CA ILE A 508 8.33 -15.31 9.55
C ILE A 508 7.59 -16.18 8.55
N VAL A 509 7.27 -17.39 8.95
CA VAL A 509 6.58 -18.37 8.10
C VAL A 509 5.42 -19.01 8.87
N GLY A 510 4.48 -19.61 8.16
CA GLY A 510 3.41 -20.36 8.78
C GLY A 510 2.19 -20.50 7.89
N THR A 511 1.16 -21.14 8.45
CA THR A 511 -0.17 -21.21 7.85
C THR A 511 -1.08 -20.13 8.42
N PRO A 512 -1.88 -19.45 7.59
CA PRO A 512 -2.65 -18.29 8.02
C PRO A 512 -3.54 -18.50 9.24
N LEU A 513 -4.41 -19.50 9.19
CA LEU A 513 -5.37 -19.75 10.28
C LEU A 513 -4.68 -20.10 11.60
N ALA A 514 -3.59 -20.89 11.55
CA ALA A 514 -2.85 -21.21 12.76
C ALA A 514 -2.20 -19.96 13.37
N ALA A 515 -1.56 -19.11 12.57
CA ALA A 515 -0.92 -17.90 13.04
C ALA A 515 -1.91 -16.89 13.65
N LEU A 516 -3.07 -16.70 13.01
CA LEU A 516 -4.10 -15.76 13.46
C LEU A 516 -4.73 -16.16 14.82
N THR A 517 -4.91 -17.45 15.08
CA THR A 517 -5.48 -17.95 16.34
C THR A 517 -4.54 -17.87 17.54
N LYS A 518 -3.24 -17.64 17.31
CA LYS A 518 -2.23 -17.55 18.38
C LYS A 518 -2.07 -16.14 18.96
N ILE A 519 -2.81 -15.16 18.47
CA ILE A 519 -2.79 -13.79 19.00
C ILE A 519 -3.49 -13.78 20.36
N VAL A 520 -2.81 -13.31 21.42
CA VAL A 520 -3.29 -13.39 22.81
C VAL A 520 -3.51 -12.02 23.45
N ALA A 521 -2.91 -10.95 22.93
CA ALA A 521 -3.08 -9.58 23.42
C ALA A 521 -2.72 -8.56 22.34
N THR A 522 -3.20 -7.33 22.51
CA THR A 522 -2.89 -6.21 21.61
C THR A 522 -2.47 -4.96 22.40
N GLY A 523 -1.73 -4.09 21.73
CA GLY A 523 -1.46 -2.72 22.16
C GLY A 523 -2.71 -1.83 22.07
N ASP A 524 -2.55 -0.59 22.53
CA ASP A 524 -3.62 0.41 22.57
C ASP A 524 -3.51 1.48 21.47
N THR A 525 -2.41 1.52 20.76
CA THR A 525 -2.14 2.53 19.73
C THR A 525 -1.89 1.85 18.40
N PRO A 526 -2.73 2.08 17.37
CA PRO A 526 -2.47 1.58 16.03
C PRO A 526 -1.38 2.38 15.34
N GLU A 527 -0.55 1.69 14.57
CA GLU A 527 0.44 2.27 13.66
C GLU A 527 0.06 1.95 12.22
N VAL A 528 0.48 2.81 11.30
CA VAL A 528 0.15 2.71 9.88
C VAL A 528 1.36 2.29 9.06
N PHE A 529 1.14 1.36 8.17
CA PHE A 529 2.01 1.03 7.05
C PHE A 529 1.36 1.50 5.76
N ASN A 530 2.03 2.36 5.01
CA ASN A 530 1.65 2.75 3.65
C ASN A 530 2.58 2.09 2.63
N GLY A 531 2.00 1.45 1.63
CA GLY A 531 2.77 0.71 0.63
C GLY A 531 2.07 0.53 -0.70
N TYR A 532 2.69 -0.28 -1.54
CA TYR A 532 2.13 -0.76 -2.79
C TYR A 532 2.05 -2.28 -2.75
N CYS A 533 0.85 -2.80 -3.00
CA CYS A 533 0.60 -4.23 -2.99
C CYS A 533 0.57 -4.78 -4.41
N GLY A 534 1.45 -5.73 -4.71
CA GLY A 534 1.53 -6.41 -6.00
C GLY A 534 0.74 -7.70 -6.00
N ALA A 535 -0.14 -7.90 -7.00
CA ALA A 535 -0.82 -9.16 -7.27
C ALA A 535 -1.18 -9.26 -8.76
N GLU A 536 -2.08 -10.17 -9.14
CA GLU A 536 -2.46 -10.42 -10.54
C GLU A 536 -3.01 -9.22 -11.29
N SER A 537 -3.61 -8.25 -10.59
CA SER A 537 -4.04 -6.97 -11.19
C SER A 537 -2.96 -5.88 -11.15
N GLY A 538 -1.70 -6.24 -10.92
CA GLY A 538 -0.58 -5.31 -10.83
C GLY A 538 -0.45 -4.68 -9.44
N SER A 539 0.28 -3.56 -9.37
CA SER A 539 0.60 -2.85 -8.13
C SER A 539 -0.42 -1.76 -7.83
N VAL A 540 -1.05 -1.81 -6.66
CA VAL A 540 -2.02 -0.80 -6.20
C VAL A 540 -1.57 -0.18 -4.87
N PRO A 541 -1.81 1.13 -4.64
CA PRO A 541 -1.50 1.75 -3.36
C PRO A 541 -2.44 1.23 -2.26
N VAL A 542 -1.89 0.91 -1.10
CA VAL A 542 -2.61 0.36 0.05
C VAL A 542 -2.14 0.99 1.35
N ALA A 543 -2.97 0.92 2.37
CA ALA A 543 -2.54 1.11 3.75
C ALA A 543 -2.99 -0.08 4.60
N ALA A 544 -2.20 -0.43 5.60
CA ALA A 544 -2.59 -1.34 6.65
C ALA A 544 -2.33 -0.68 8.00
N ALA A 545 -3.22 -0.90 8.96
CA ALA A 545 -3.08 -0.35 10.30
C ALA A 545 -3.44 -1.39 11.35
N SER A 546 -2.62 -1.46 12.40
CA SER A 546 -2.84 -2.41 13.50
C SER A 546 -2.25 -1.86 14.80
N PRO A 547 -2.85 -2.13 15.96
CA PRO A 547 -2.11 -2.06 17.21
C PRO A 547 -1.00 -3.12 17.22
N ALA A 548 0.00 -2.95 18.09
CA ALA A 548 0.97 -4.01 18.35
C ALA A 548 0.24 -5.30 18.78
N ILE A 549 0.76 -6.46 18.38
CA ILE A 549 0.18 -7.76 18.73
C ILE A 549 1.18 -8.64 19.46
N LEU A 550 0.71 -9.37 20.48
CA LEU A 550 1.45 -10.43 21.13
C LEU A 550 0.88 -11.77 20.68
N THR A 551 1.71 -12.62 20.13
CA THR A 551 1.35 -13.99 19.78
C THR A 551 2.04 -14.98 20.71
N SER A 552 1.30 -16.01 21.12
CA SER A 552 1.85 -17.09 21.96
C SER A 552 2.84 -17.98 21.20
N GLU A 553 2.74 -17.98 19.87
CA GLU A 553 3.56 -18.83 19.02
C GLU A 553 3.73 -18.16 17.65
N LEU A 554 4.97 -17.98 17.23
CA LEU A 554 5.37 -17.53 15.90
C LEU A 554 6.52 -18.40 15.44
N GLU A 555 6.40 -18.92 14.21
CA GLU A 555 7.44 -19.72 13.58
C GLU A 555 8.32 -18.80 12.72
N VAL A 556 9.62 -18.92 12.92
CA VAL A 556 10.61 -18.23 12.10
C VAL A 556 11.63 -19.21 11.56
N GLN A 557 12.03 -18.96 10.33
CA GLN A 557 13.10 -19.70 9.64
C GLN A 557 14.25 -18.77 9.31
N LYS A 558 15.37 -19.38 8.93
CA LYS A 558 16.53 -18.63 8.48
C LYS A 558 16.28 -18.09 7.07
N LYS A 559 16.49 -16.78 6.90
CA LYS A 559 16.48 -16.14 5.58
C LYS A 559 17.62 -16.69 4.72
N GLU A 560 17.35 -16.96 3.46
CA GLU A 560 18.38 -17.30 2.49
C GLU A 560 19.38 -16.16 2.34
N SER A 561 20.67 -16.47 2.28
CA SER A 561 21.74 -15.49 2.09
C SER A 561 22.41 -15.69 0.74
N SER A 562 22.85 -14.58 0.13
CA SER A 562 23.71 -14.59 -1.05
C SER A 562 25.07 -15.19 -0.72
N THR A 563 25.71 -15.78 -1.72
CA THR A 563 27.12 -16.20 -1.65
C THR A 563 28.09 -15.04 -1.87
N ASP A 564 27.59 -13.89 -2.32
CA ASP A 564 28.41 -12.69 -2.57
C ASP A 564 28.95 -12.12 -1.27
N ARG A 565 30.22 -11.75 -1.27
CA ARG A 565 30.88 -11.16 -0.10
C ARG A 565 30.83 -9.64 -0.15
N PRO A 566 31.01 -8.95 1.01
CA PRO A 566 31.18 -7.50 1.01
C PRO A 566 32.32 -7.06 0.09
N PRO A 567 32.28 -5.80 -0.41
CA PRO A 567 33.40 -5.22 -1.14
C PRO A 567 34.71 -5.33 -0.36
N ILE A 568 35.82 -5.71 -1.03
CA ILE A 568 37.15 -5.84 -0.41
C ILE A 568 37.69 -4.48 0.00
N LEU A 569 37.47 -3.47 -0.83
CA LEU A 569 37.91 -2.09 -0.57
C LEU A 569 36.81 -1.31 0.17
N PRO A 570 37.17 -0.47 1.14
CA PRO A 570 36.22 0.45 1.76
C PRO A 570 35.68 1.46 0.75
N PRO A 571 34.54 2.11 1.02
CA PRO A 571 34.00 3.14 0.15
C PRO A 571 35.00 4.29 -0.05
N PRO A 572 35.25 4.76 -1.29
CA PRO A 572 36.29 5.75 -1.59
C PRO A 572 36.08 7.11 -0.90
N ALA A 573 34.85 7.48 -0.62
CA ALA A 573 34.52 8.74 0.08
C ALA A 573 34.97 8.77 1.55
N HIS A 574 35.30 7.61 2.15
CA HIS A 574 35.76 7.53 3.53
C HIS A 574 37.22 7.99 3.68
N ASP A 575 38.03 7.83 2.64
CA ASP A 575 39.43 8.27 2.65
C ASP A 575 39.54 9.80 2.64
N VAL A 576 38.60 10.49 2.04
CA VAL A 576 38.58 11.98 1.93
C VAL A 576 38.19 12.62 3.28
N VAL A 577 37.34 11.97 4.10
CA VAL A 577 36.95 12.52 5.40
C VAL A 577 38.07 12.40 6.43
N LYS A 578 38.96 11.42 6.31
CA LYS A 578 40.18 11.31 7.16
C LYS A 578 41.28 12.30 6.82
N ALA A 579 41.35 12.79 5.57
CA ALA A 579 42.39 13.72 5.10
C ALA A 579 42.01 15.20 5.28
N GLY A 580 40.74 15.52 5.48
CA GLY A 580 40.25 16.89 5.66
C GLY A 580 39.46 17.01 6.96
N GLY A 581 40.14 17.20 8.06
CA GLY A 581 39.49 17.57 9.31
C GLY A 581 38.94 19.00 9.21
N GLN A 582 37.76 19.17 8.68
CA GLN A 582 36.79 20.27 8.81
C GLN A 582 35.82 20.23 7.61
N LEU A 583 34.59 19.89 7.85
CA LEU A 583 33.43 20.39 7.12
C LEU A 583 32.57 21.15 8.10
#